data_c13066d5629364908dd837d53408f5e6
#
_entry.id   c13066d5629364908dd837d53408f5e6
#
_cell.length_a   1.000
_cell.length_b   1.000
_cell.length_c   1.000
_cell.angle_alpha   90.00
_cell.angle_beta   90.00
_cell.angle_gamma   90.00
#
_symmetry.space_group_name_H-M   'P 1'
#
loop_
_entity.id
_entity.type
_entity.pdbx_description
1 polymer ?
#
loop_
_entity_poly.entity_id
_entity_poly.type
_entity_poly.pdbx_seq_one_letter_code
_entity_poly.pdbx_strand_id
1 'polypeptide(L)'
;MFRLRKGQQDDKNRKNDTDEKNTHEIKTQNKDNDTNDADLDQPGKHLIDLRHIFKIYHLGGEEVRANDDVSVAIDKGEFVAIVGKSGSGKSTLMNIIGALDVPTKGEYYLGGEDVSKMEDKQLARIRNKMIGFIFQQYNLLPKLNLLENVELPLLYAGVGSEERKQRAMASLEKVGLAEKWKNMPNQLSGGQQQRVSIARALAGDPSLILADEPTGALDSKTSREVLNFLKQLNKEGNTIVMITHDNSIAMEAKRVVRIADGHKIFDGDVKDYAAIL
;
A
#
# COMPACT_ATOMS: atom_id res chain seq x y z
N MET A 1 -1.13 -19.71 68.83
CA MET A 1 -2.30 -20.04 69.68
C MET A 1 -3.42 -20.53 68.76
N PHE A 2 -3.75 -21.81 68.89
CA PHE A 2 -5.01 -22.52 68.57
C PHE A 2 -5.60 -22.36 67.16
N ARG A 3 -6.10 -23.43 66.49
CA ARG A 3 -6.06 -24.91 66.60
C ARG A 3 -6.77 -25.44 65.34
N LEU A 4 -6.27 -26.50 64.84
CA LEU A 4 -6.83 -27.45 63.87
C LEU A 4 -8.25 -27.95 64.26
N ARG A 5 -9.03 -28.30 63.19
CA ARG A 5 -9.85 -29.55 63.17
C ARG A 5 -10.30 -29.84 61.74
N LYS A 6 -9.91 -30.85 61.27
CA LYS A 6 -10.17 -32.20 60.71
C LYS A 6 -11.62 -32.66 60.87
N GLY A 7 -12.10 -33.34 59.85
CA GLY A 7 -13.22 -34.32 59.81
C GLY A 7 -13.72 -34.42 58.37
N GLN A 8 -13.28 -35.40 57.58
CA GLN A 8 -13.67 -36.80 57.44
C GLN A 8 -15.12 -36.97 56.95
N GLN A 9 -15.20 -37.39 55.62
CA GLN A 9 -15.58 -38.69 55.11
C GLN A 9 -17.06 -39.06 55.28
N ASP A 10 -17.73 -39.38 54.19
CA ASP A 10 -18.21 -40.66 53.61
C ASP A 10 -19.28 -40.37 52.56
N ASP A 11 -19.18 -40.85 51.42
CA ASP A 11 -19.39 -42.12 50.73
C ASP A 11 -20.82 -42.31 50.15
N LYS A 12 -20.83 -42.82 48.96
CA LYS A 12 -21.83 -43.65 48.26
C LYS A 12 -22.82 -43.04 47.26
N ASN A 13 -22.42 -43.32 46.02
CA ASN A 13 -23.21 -44.03 44.99
C ASN A 13 -24.66 -43.64 44.70
N ARG A 14 -24.91 -43.24 43.46
CA ARG A 14 -25.76 -43.94 42.45
C ARG A 14 -25.87 -43.12 41.17
N LYS A 15 -25.33 -43.71 40.13
CA LYS A 15 -25.97 -44.24 38.90
C LYS A 15 -26.86 -43.27 38.09
N ASN A 16 -26.40 -43.13 36.85
CA ASN A 16 -27.14 -43.14 35.58
C ASN A 16 -28.19 -42.03 35.40
N ASP A 17 -28.04 -41.19 34.36
CA ASP A 17 -28.46 -41.48 32.99
C ASP A 17 -28.06 -40.33 32.05
N THR A 18 -27.55 -40.77 30.94
CA THR A 18 -27.72 -40.19 29.57
C THR A 18 -28.25 -38.80 29.46
N ASP A 19 -27.40 -37.91 28.95
CA ASP A 19 -27.79 -37.07 27.80
C ASP A 19 -26.59 -36.82 26.90
N GLU A 20 -26.63 -37.55 25.82
CA GLU A 20 -25.85 -37.31 24.62
C GLU A 20 -26.26 -35.98 23.99
N LYS A 21 -25.29 -35.41 23.32
CA LYS A 21 -25.43 -34.50 22.15
C LYS A 21 -25.58 -33.03 22.41
N ASN A 22 -24.48 -32.29 22.23
CA ASN A 22 -24.35 -31.33 21.14
C ASN A 22 -22.98 -30.65 21.17
N THR A 23 -21.94 -31.42 20.91
CA THR A 23 -20.72 -30.83 20.34
C THR A 23 -21.01 -30.54 18.86
N HIS A 24 -21.51 -29.36 18.58
CA HIS A 24 -21.43 -28.79 17.24
C HIS A 24 -19.95 -28.59 16.92
N GLU A 25 -19.37 -29.57 16.26
CA GLU A 25 -18.20 -29.41 15.44
C GLU A 25 -18.52 -28.27 14.42
N ILE A 26 -18.02 -27.08 14.69
CA ILE A 26 -17.85 -26.08 13.66
C ILE A 26 -16.76 -26.65 12.76
N LYS A 27 -17.18 -27.40 11.75
CA LYS A 27 -16.38 -27.65 10.56
C LYS A 27 -16.10 -26.28 9.93
N THR A 28 -14.98 -25.70 10.29
CA THR A 28 -14.31 -24.70 9.47
C THR A 28 -14.09 -25.34 8.10
N GLN A 29 -15.01 -25.06 7.19
CA GLN A 29 -14.73 -25.22 5.76
C GLN A 29 -13.68 -24.15 5.43
N ASN A 30 -12.41 -24.51 5.58
CA ASN A 30 -11.35 -23.92 4.79
C ASN A 30 -11.71 -24.27 3.33
N LYS A 31 -12.48 -23.41 2.69
CA LYS A 31 -12.39 -23.26 1.25
C LYS A 31 -11.00 -22.69 1.02
N ASP A 32 -10.11 -23.53 0.58
CA ASP A 32 -8.88 -23.15 -0.08
C ASP A 32 -9.26 -22.10 -1.13
N ASN A 33 -9.06 -20.83 -0.78
CA ASN A 33 -8.93 -19.77 -1.76
C ASN A 33 -7.55 -19.96 -2.39
N ASP A 34 -7.43 -20.97 -3.23
CA ASP A 34 -6.44 -21.02 -4.28
C ASP A 34 -6.69 -19.78 -5.16
N THR A 35 -6.09 -18.66 -4.73
CA THR A 35 -5.84 -17.55 -5.65
C THR A 35 -4.94 -18.13 -6.74
N ASN A 36 -5.45 -18.14 -7.96
CA ASN A 36 -4.82 -18.63 -9.17
C ASN A 36 -3.31 -18.29 -9.22
N ASP A 37 -2.45 -19.17 -8.72
CA ASP A 37 -1.02 -19.19 -9.01
C ASP A 37 -0.74 -19.35 -10.53
N ALA A 38 -1.75 -19.74 -11.30
CA ALA A 38 -1.67 -19.90 -12.75
C ALA A 38 -1.33 -18.59 -13.51
N ASP A 39 -1.60 -17.40 -12.94
CA ASP A 39 -1.25 -16.12 -13.56
C ASP A 39 0.20 -15.69 -13.27
N LEU A 40 0.91 -16.36 -12.35
CA LEU A 40 2.31 -16.11 -12.03
C LEU A 40 3.30 -16.90 -12.93
N ASP A 41 2.80 -17.64 -13.94
CA ASP A 41 3.63 -18.54 -14.75
C ASP A 41 4.71 -17.85 -15.60
N GLN A 42 4.55 -16.56 -15.93
CA GLN A 42 5.55 -15.78 -16.68
C GLN A 42 6.06 -14.60 -15.86
N PRO A 43 7.29 -14.66 -15.30
CA PRO A 43 7.88 -13.57 -14.56
C PRO A 43 7.89 -12.25 -15.35
N GLY A 44 7.37 -11.15 -14.71
CA GLY A 44 7.38 -9.83 -15.32
C GLY A 44 6.30 -9.57 -16.38
N LYS A 45 5.28 -10.41 -16.49
CA LYS A 45 4.11 -10.18 -17.36
C LYS A 45 3.30 -8.96 -16.90
N HIS A 46 3.15 -8.78 -15.60
CA HIS A 46 2.39 -7.70 -14.98
C HIS A 46 3.24 -6.44 -14.78
N LEU A 47 2.62 -5.29 -14.55
CA LEU A 47 3.36 -4.08 -14.19
C LEU A 47 4.07 -4.23 -12.86
N ILE A 48 3.38 -4.78 -11.86
CA ILE A 48 3.91 -5.18 -10.56
C ILE A 48 3.70 -6.68 -10.43
N ASP A 49 4.77 -7.43 -10.20
CA ASP A 49 4.71 -8.87 -10.04
C ASP A 49 5.58 -9.26 -8.83
N LEU A 50 4.91 -9.43 -7.69
CA LEU A 50 5.50 -9.83 -6.41
C LEU A 50 5.27 -11.32 -6.23
N ARG A 51 6.34 -12.11 -6.06
CA ARG A 51 6.31 -13.56 -5.94
C ARG A 51 7.00 -14.02 -4.68
N HIS A 52 6.22 -14.62 -3.78
CA HIS A 52 6.72 -15.19 -2.51
C HIS A 52 7.61 -14.21 -1.75
N ILE A 53 7.13 -12.96 -1.56
CA ILE A 53 7.90 -11.90 -0.90
C ILE A 53 7.97 -12.14 0.60
N PHE A 54 9.20 -12.25 1.10
CA PHE A 54 9.52 -12.20 2.52
C PHE A 54 10.34 -10.96 2.81
N LYS A 55 9.98 -10.23 3.85
CA LYS A 55 10.81 -9.16 4.41
C LYS A 55 10.98 -9.38 5.90
N ILE A 56 12.22 -9.66 6.28
CA ILE A 56 12.60 -10.08 7.62
C ILE A 56 13.58 -9.06 8.16
N TYR A 57 13.28 -8.51 9.33
CA TYR A 57 14.18 -7.61 10.07
C TYR A 57 14.72 -8.33 11.30
N HIS A 58 15.98 -8.11 11.62
CA HIS A 58 16.63 -8.60 12.84
C HIS A 58 16.79 -7.43 13.80
N LEU A 59 15.98 -7.41 14.87
CA LEU A 59 15.94 -6.33 15.86
C LEU A 59 16.25 -6.89 17.25
N GLY A 60 17.37 -6.47 17.84
CA GLY A 60 17.71 -6.88 19.23
C GLY A 60 17.84 -8.38 19.46
N GLY A 61 18.15 -9.17 18.40
CA GLY A 61 18.26 -10.62 18.46
C GLY A 61 16.95 -11.38 18.14
N GLU A 62 15.85 -10.67 17.92
CA GLU A 62 14.58 -11.23 17.48
C GLU A 62 14.38 -11.06 15.96
N GLU A 63 13.71 -12.04 15.34
CA GLU A 63 13.32 -12.00 13.93
C GLU A 63 11.89 -11.50 13.80
N VAL A 64 11.72 -10.38 13.07
CA VAL A 64 10.40 -9.79 12.76
C VAL A 64 10.11 -10.00 11.29
N ARG A 65 9.12 -10.81 10.96
CA ARG A 65 8.63 -11.04 9.60
C ARG A 65 7.57 -10.00 9.25
N ALA A 66 8.02 -8.89 8.67
CA ALA A 66 7.12 -7.80 8.28
C ALA A 66 6.26 -8.16 7.06
N ASN A 67 6.79 -8.97 6.13
CA ASN A 67 6.03 -9.67 5.11
C ASN A 67 6.48 -11.14 5.11
N ASP A 68 5.53 -12.04 5.02
CA ASP A 68 5.73 -13.49 5.11
C ASP A 68 4.90 -14.18 4.03
N ASP A 69 5.57 -14.52 2.92
CA ASP A 69 5.00 -15.14 1.72
C ASP A 69 3.88 -14.34 1.04
N VAL A 70 4.17 -13.09 0.67
CA VAL A 70 3.21 -12.22 -0.03
C VAL A 70 3.42 -12.30 -1.54
N SER A 71 2.40 -12.74 -2.29
CA SER A 71 2.38 -12.72 -3.75
C SER A 71 1.23 -11.86 -4.25
N VAL A 72 1.52 -10.87 -5.11
CA VAL A 72 0.54 -9.94 -5.70
C VAL A 72 0.98 -9.55 -7.10
N ALA A 73 0.09 -9.70 -8.07
CA ALA A 73 0.27 -9.22 -9.43
C ALA A 73 -0.69 -8.05 -9.71
N ILE A 74 -0.19 -6.95 -10.31
CA ILE A 74 -1.01 -5.77 -10.65
C ILE A 74 -0.72 -5.38 -12.09
N ASP A 75 -1.78 -5.27 -12.89
CA ASP A 75 -1.71 -4.92 -14.30
C ASP A 75 -1.69 -3.41 -14.53
N LYS A 76 -1.26 -3.01 -15.73
CA LYS A 76 -1.35 -1.60 -16.15
C LYS A 76 -2.81 -1.13 -16.16
N GLY A 77 -3.05 0.08 -15.65
CA GLY A 77 -4.37 0.70 -15.61
C GLY A 77 -5.25 0.22 -14.46
N GLU A 78 -4.78 -0.68 -13.57
CA GLU A 78 -5.52 -1.03 -12.37
C GLU A 78 -5.52 0.11 -11.33
N PHE A 79 -6.59 0.15 -10.53
CA PHE A 79 -6.64 0.93 -9.29
C PHE A 79 -6.84 -0.04 -8.13
N VAL A 80 -5.78 -0.28 -7.39
CA VAL A 80 -5.71 -1.25 -6.29
C VAL A 80 -5.54 -0.51 -4.96
N ALA A 81 -6.30 -0.91 -3.94
CA ALA A 81 -6.08 -0.48 -2.58
C ALA A 81 -5.42 -1.61 -1.76
N ILE A 82 -4.29 -1.33 -1.10
CA ILE A 82 -3.67 -2.22 -0.13
C ILE A 82 -4.09 -1.77 1.26
N VAL A 83 -4.79 -2.64 1.99
CA VAL A 83 -5.37 -2.31 3.30
C VAL A 83 -4.88 -3.24 4.40
N GLY A 84 -5.02 -2.79 5.65
CA GLY A 84 -4.70 -3.56 6.84
C GLY A 84 -4.49 -2.66 8.06
N LYS A 85 -4.46 -3.24 9.25
CA LYS A 85 -4.22 -2.52 10.50
C LYS A 85 -2.80 -1.94 10.56
N SER A 86 -2.55 -0.99 11.47
CA SER A 86 -1.18 -0.54 11.76
C SER A 86 -0.32 -1.74 12.17
N GLY A 87 0.92 -1.80 11.67
CA GLY A 87 1.85 -2.91 11.95
C GLY A 87 1.62 -4.18 11.12
N SER A 88 0.62 -4.24 10.23
CA SER A 88 0.34 -5.45 9.43
C SER A 88 1.33 -5.77 8.31
N GLY A 89 2.34 -4.91 8.06
CA GLY A 89 3.33 -5.09 6.97
C GLY A 89 3.08 -4.26 5.71
N LYS A 90 2.01 -3.44 5.64
CA LYS A 90 1.68 -2.61 4.46
C LYS A 90 2.79 -1.64 4.06
N SER A 91 3.34 -0.90 5.03
CA SER A 91 4.42 0.08 4.74
C SER A 91 5.69 -0.61 4.25
N THR A 92 5.97 -1.81 4.77
CA THR A 92 7.08 -2.65 4.28
C THR A 92 6.82 -3.09 2.84
N LEU A 93 5.61 -3.60 2.55
CA LEU A 93 5.23 -3.98 1.20
C LEU A 93 5.27 -2.78 0.24
N MET A 94 4.79 -1.62 0.69
CA MET A 94 4.86 -0.36 -0.06
C MET A 94 6.31 0.02 -0.39
N ASN A 95 7.23 -0.11 0.56
CA ASN A 95 8.64 0.19 0.32
C ASN A 95 9.25 -0.73 -0.75
N ILE A 96 8.86 -2.01 -0.76
CA ILE A 96 9.29 -2.96 -1.79
C ILE A 96 8.69 -2.57 -3.14
N ILE A 97 7.36 -2.37 -3.24
CA ILE A 97 6.69 -1.92 -4.47
C ILE A 97 7.29 -0.62 -4.98
N GLY A 98 7.60 0.29 -4.06
CA GLY A 98 8.19 1.60 -4.35
C GLY A 98 9.67 1.55 -4.74
N ALA A 99 10.30 0.38 -4.80
CA ALA A 99 11.74 0.24 -5.01
C ALA A 99 12.58 1.10 -4.03
N LEU A 100 12.07 1.28 -2.80
CA LEU A 100 12.76 1.92 -1.68
C LEU A 100 13.54 0.90 -0.85
N ASP A 101 13.16 -0.37 -0.96
CA ASP A 101 13.79 -1.49 -0.28
C ASP A 101 13.66 -2.74 -1.17
N VAL A 102 14.45 -3.78 -0.90
CA VAL A 102 14.38 -5.06 -1.59
C VAL A 102 13.84 -6.15 -0.64
N PRO A 103 13.19 -7.19 -1.15
CA PRO A 103 12.76 -8.32 -0.33
C PRO A 103 13.97 -9.08 0.25
N THR A 104 13.80 -9.72 1.40
CA THR A 104 14.80 -10.63 1.96
C THR A 104 14.84 -11.94 1.15
N LYS A 105 13.67 -12.40 0.66
CA LYS A 105 13.49 -13.56 -0.23
C LYS A 105 12.30 -13.28 -1.14
N GLY A 106 12.23 -14.04 -2.23
CA GLY A 106 11.22 -13.91 -3.26
C GLY A 106 11.70 -13.08 -4.43
N GLU A 107 10.82 -12.82 -5.38
CA GLU A 107 11.11 -12.10 -6.61
C GLU A 107 10.16 -10.93 -6.79
N TYR A 108 10.68 -9.79 -7.24
CA TYR A 108 9.88 -8.62 -7.58
C TYR A 108 10.26 -8.11 -8.96
N TYR A 109 9.28 -8.10 -9.86
CA TYR A 109 9.41 -7.50 -11.19
C TYR A 109 8.56 -6.24 -11.28
N LEU A 110 9.16 -5.16 -11.79
CA LEU A 110 8.49 -3.89 -12.08
C LEU A 110 8.64 -3.58 -13.57
N GLY A 111 7.51 -3.63 -14.31
CA GLY A 111 7.51 -3.44 -15.75
C GLY A 111 8.39 -4.43 -16.51
N GLY A 112 8.54 -5.64 -16.00
CA GLY A 112 9.35 -6.71 -16.56
C GLY A 112 10.82 -6.73 -16.10
N GLU A 113 11.28 -5.74 -15.34
CA GLU A 113 12.66 -5.71 -14.82
C GLU A 113 12.71 -6.32 -13.39
N ASP A 114 13.60 -7.30 -13.15
CA ASP A 114 13.82 -7.88 -11.81
C ASP A 114 14.48 -6.86 -10.87
N VAL A 115 13.69 -6.39 -9.92
CA VAL A 115 14.09 -5.38 -8.92
C VAL A 115 14.66 -6.02 -7.66
N SER A 116 14.44 -7.32 -7.45
CA SER A 116 14.75 -8.03 -6.18
C SER A 116 16.20 -7.94 -5.77
N LYS A 117 17.11 -7.80 -6.73
CA LYS A 117 18.57 -7.86 -6.53
C LYS A 117 19.29 -6.59 -6.97
N MET A 118 18.51 -5.52 -7.23
CA MET A 118 19.09 -4.24 -7.66
C MET A 118 19.82 -3.55 -6.52
N GLU A 119 20.95 -2.94 -6.84
CA GLU A 119 21.67 -2.04 -5.94
C GLU A 119 20.95 -0.68 -5.83
N ASP A 120 21.20 0.09 -4.77
CA ASP A 120 20.57 1.39 -4.48
C ASP A 120 20.54 2.34 -5.69
N LYS A 121 21.62 2.37 -6.48
CA LYS A 121 21.72 3.23 -7.66
C LYS A 121 20.76 2.81 -8.78
N GLN A 122 20.56 1.50 -8.95
CA GLN A 122 19.62 0.93 -9.92
C GLN A 122 18.19 1.15 -9.44
N LEU A 123 17.92 0.88 -8.15
CA LEU A 123 16.64 1.17 -7.50
C LEU A 123 16.25 2.64 -7.65
N ALA A 124 17.19 3.57 -7.43
CA ALA A 124 16.92 5.00 -7.59
C ALA A 124 16.55 5.37 -9.03
N ARG A 125 17.16 4.73 -10.05
CA ARG A 125 16.85 4.97 -11.46
C ARG A 125 15.48 4.43 -11.84
N ILE A 126 15.17 3.18 -11.48
CA ILE A 126 13.88 2.57 -11.82
C ILE A 126 12.74 3.31 -11.11
N ARG A 127 12.92 3.66 -9.84
CA ARG A 127 11.99 4.48 -9.06
C ARG A 127 11.71 5.81 -9.72
N ASN A 128 12.73 6.55 -10.10
CA ASN A 128 12.59 7.85 -10.75
C ASN A 128 11.87 7.76 -12.11
N LYS A 129 12.12 6.67 -12.87
CA LYS A 129 11.55 6.46 -14.20
C LYS A 129 10.11 5.98 -14.15
N MET A 130 9.77 5.10 -13.21
CA MET A 130 8.53 4.34 -13.26
C MET A 130 7.52 4.70 -12.18
N ILE A 131 7.92 5.35 -11.08
CA ILE A 131 7.07 5.52 -9.91
C ILE A 131 6.89 6.99 -9.54
N GLY A 132 5.64 7.43 -9.48
CA GLY A 132 5.24 8.71 -8.89
C GLY A 132 4.72 8.50 -7.48
N PHE A 133 5.35 9.11 -6.48
CA PHE A 133 4.95 8.98 -5.08
C PHE A 133 4.03 10.12 -4.64
N ILE A 134 2.97 9.75 -3.93
CA ILE A 134 2.07 10.66 -3.21
C ILE A 134 2.06 10.23 -1.74
N PHE A 135 2.43 11.14 -0.83
CA PHE A 135 2.55 10.86 0.60
C PHE A 135 1.49 11.61 1.41
N GLN A 136 1.16 11.08 2.58
CA GLN A 136 0.24 11.69 3.54
C GLN A 136 0.67 13.10 3.96
N GLN A 137 1.97 13.33 4.19
CA GLN A 137 2.53 14.62 4.62
C GLN A 137 3.08 15.44 3.46
N TYR A 138 2.61 15.18 2.22
CA TYR A 138 2.97 15.88 0.99
C TYR A 138 4.46 15.82 0.62
N ASN A 139 5.37 15.83 1.57
CA ASN A 139 6.84 15.79 1.43
C ASN A 139 7.36 16.84 0.42
N LEU A 140 6.79 18.06 0.46
CA LEU A 140 7.28 19.18 -0.31
C LEU A 140 8.51 19.78 0.36
N LEU A 141 9.49 20.18 -0.43
CA LEU A 141 10.68 20.88 0.08
C LEU A 141 10.31 22.33 0.39
N PRO A 142 10.36 22.76 1.67
CA PRO A 142 9.81 24.06 2.08
C PRO A 142 10.62 25.27 1.59
N LYS A 143 11.85 25.03 1.13
CA LYS A 143 12.76 26.05 0.58
C LYS A 143 12.64 26.25 -0.94
N LEU A 144 11.84 25.41 -1.59
CA LEU A 144 11.58 25.46 -3.02
C LEU A 144 10.15 25.94 -3.27
N ASN A 145 9.94 26.73 -4.32
CA ASN A 145 8.61 27.08 -4.78
C ASN A 145 7.88 25.86 -5.39
N LEU A 146 6.63 26.04 -5.83
CA LEU A 146 5.84 24.92 -6.35
C LEU A 146 6.42 24.33 -7.63
N LEU A 147 6.85 25.20 -8.55
CA LEU A 147 7.47 24.75 -9.80
C LEU A 147 8.72 23.93 -9.52
N GLU A 148 9.61 24.44 -8.70
CA GLU A 148 10.85 23.77 -8.32
C GLU A 148 10.59 22.43 -7.62
N ASN A 149 9.55 22.32 -6.77
CA ASN A 149 9.15 21.05 -6.16
C ASN A 149 8.70 20.04 -7.22
N VAL A 150 7.93 20.47 -8.22
CA VAL A 150 7.43 19.60 -9.29
C VAL A 150 8.53 19.23 -10.29
N GLU A 151 9.53 20.08 -10.47
CA GLU A 151 10.69 19.80 -11.31
C GLU A 151 11.65 18.73 -10.77
N LEU A 152 11.62 18.45 -9.45
CA LEU A 152 12.60 17.56 -8.80
C LEU A 152 12.78 16.19 -9.49
N PRO A 153 11.73 15.40 -9.77
CA PRO A 153 11.90 14.10 -10.43
C PRO A 153 12.51 14.24 -11.83
N LEU A 154 12.18 15.31 -12.55
CA LEU A 154 12.73 15.61 -13.87
C LEU A 154 14.20 16.03 -13.82
N LEU A 155 14.60 16.74 -12.76
CA LEU A 155 15.99 17.08 -12.50
C LEU A 155 16.84 15.82 -12.29
N TYR A 156 16.35 14.88 -11.47
CA TYR A 156 17.03 13.59 -11.24
C TYR A 156 17.04 12.69 -12.49
N ALA A 157 16.04 12.83 -13.37
CA ALA A 157 16.02 12.17 -14.67
C ALA A 157 16.99 12.78 -15.70
N GLY A 158 17.66 13.92 -15.38
CA GLY A 158 18.58 14.59 -16.29
C GLY A 158 17.89 15.39 -17.39
N VAL A 159 16.60 15.73 -17.24
CA VAL A 159 15.84 16.55 -18.22
C VAL A 159 16.38 17.97 -18.24
N GLY A 160 16.56 18.52 -19.43
CA GLY A 160 17.05 19.89 -19.64
C GLY A 160 16.13 20.95 -19.03
N SER A 161 16.69 22.11 -18.64
CA SER A 161 15.98 23.12 -17.85
C SER A 161 14.67 23.62 -18.49
N GLU A 162 14.68 23.87 -19.79
CA GLU A 162 13.50 24.42 -20.49
C GLU A 162 12.37 23.35 -20.57
N GLU A 163 12.69 22.13 -21.00
CA GLU A 163 11.72 21.03 -21.04
C GLU A 163 11.19 20.70 -19.64
N ARG A 164 12.06 20.69 -18.63
CA ARG A 164 11.70 20.44 -17.23
C ARG A 164 10.66 21.45 -16.75
N LYS A 165 10.89 22.74 -17.00
CA LYS A 165 9.95 23.81 -16.65
C LYS A 165 8.60 23.65 -17.37
N GLN A 166 8.61 23.34 -18.66
CA GLN A 166 7.38 23.12 -19.44
C GLN A 166 6.57 21.94 -18.89
N ARG A 167 7.20 20.80 -18.62
CA ARG A 167 6.55 19.60 -18.07
C ARG A 167 6.02 19.83 -16.66
N ALA A 168 6.78 20.52 -15.82
CA ALA A 168 6.35 20.86 -14.46
C ALA A 168 5.16 21.84 -14.46
N MET A 169 5.17 22.85 -15.34
CA MET A 169 4.03 23.77 -15.51
C MET A 169 2.77 23.03 -15.99
N ALA A 170 2.89 22.14 -16.97
CA ALA A 170 1.77 21.33 -17.44
C ALA A 170 1.20 20.43 -16.32
N SER A 171 2.06 19.90 -15.44
CA SER A 171 1.63 19.11 -14.26
C SER A 171 0.92 19.98 -13.23
N LEU A 172 1.37 21.22 -12.99
CA LEU A 172 0.68 22.18 -12.12
C LEU A 172 -0.67 22.62 -12.70
N GLU A 173 -0.78 22.74 -14.01
CA GLU A 173 -2.05 23.05 -14.70
C GLU A 173 -3.07 21.94 -14.51
N LYS A 174 -2.67 20.65 -14.67
CA LYS A 174 -3.54 19.48 -14.43
C LYS A 174 -4.18 19.49 -13.04
N VAL A 175 -3.49 20.01 -12.03
CA VAL A 175 -4.00 20.10 -10.65
C VAL A 175 -4.61 21.46 -10.31
N GLY A 176 -4.74 22.38 -11.28
CA GLY A 176 -5.34 23.71 -11.11
C GLY A 176 -4.50 24.69 -10.29
N LEU A 177 -3.17 24.57 -10.33
CA LEU A 177 -2.24 25.42 -9.54
C LEU A 177 -1.19 26.14 -10.38
N ALA A 178 -1.37 26.21 -11.71
CA ALA A 178 -0.42 26.90 -12.60
C ALA A 178 -0.16 28.34 -12.20
N GLU A 179 -1.21 29.11 -11.85
CA GLU A 179 -1.08 30.50 -11.44
C GLU A 179 -0.27 30.74 -10.15
N LYS A 180 -0.13 29.66 -9.34
CA LYS A 180 0.59 29.71 -8.06
C LYS A 180 2.01 29.16 -8.12
N TRP A 181 2.58 28.97 -9.29
CA TRP A 181 3.85 28.28 -9.47
C TRP A 181 5.04 28.89 -8.68
N LYS A 182 5.00 30.19 -8.38
CA LYS A 182 6.01 30.92 -7.59
C LYS A 182 5.79 30.82 -6.07
N ASN A 183 4.61 30.35 -5.64
CA ASN A 183 4.30 30.26 -4.21
C ASN A 183 5.20 29.23 -3.53
N MET A 184 5.42 29.45 -2.23
CA MET A 184 6.09 28.47 -1.35
C MET A 184 5.06 27.53 -0.74
N PRO A 185 5.42 26.29 -0.36
CA PRO A 185 4.49 25.33 0.24
C PRO A 185 3.70 25.87 1.44
N ASN A 186 4.33 26.66 2.31
CA ASN A 186 3.69 27.23 3.50
C ASN A 186 2.63 28.31 3.18
N GLN A 187 2.49 28.73 1.94
CA GLN A 187 1.47 29.67 1.46
C GLN A 187 0.21 28.96 0.95
N LEU A 188 0.13 27.64 1.10
CA LEU A 188 -0.93 26.79 0.56
C LEU A 188 -1.69 26.07 1.66
N SER A 189 -3.00 25.84 1.41
CA SER A 189 -3.79 24.91 2.23
C SER A 189 -3.27 23.47 2.08
N GLY A 190 -3.58 22.58 3.04
CA GLY A 190 -3.19 21.17 2.97
C GLY A 190 -3.62 20.49 1.66
N GLY A 191 -4.85 20.71 1.22
CA GLY A 191 -5.33 20.18 -0.06
C GLY A 191 -4.61 20.72 -1.28
N GLN A 192 -4.17 21.99 -1.25
CA GLN A 192 -3.34 22.53 -2.32
C GLN A 192 -1.94 21.92 -2.30
N GLN A 193 -1.33 21.73 -1.12
CA GLN A 193 -0.06 21.04 -0.98
C GLN A 193 -0.14 19.59 -1.50
N GLN A 194 -1.22 18.88 -1.20
CA GLN A 194 -1.44 17.53 -1.74
C GLN A 194 -1.56 17.53 -3.25
N ARG A 195 -2.25 18.50 -3.85
CA ARG A 195 -2.31 18.64 -5.31
C ARG A 195 -0.93 18.93 -5.93
N VAL A 196 -0.06 19.72 -5.28
CA VAL A 196 1.34 19.87 -5.72
C VAL A 196 2.13 18.58 -5.63
N SER A 197 1.95 17.79 -4.55
CA SER A 197 2.56 16.46 -4.41
C SER A 197 2.12 15.53 -5.55
N ILE A 198 0.85 15.56 -5.93
CA ILE A 198 0.33 14.82 -7.08
C ILE A 198 0.93 15.34 -8.39
N ALA A 199 1.01 16.67 -8.61
CA ALA A 199 1.65 17.23 -9.79
C ALA A 199 3.12 16.78 -9.92
N ARG A 200 3.85 16.76 -8.80
CA ARG A 200 5.23 16.24 -8.75
C ARG A 200 5.29 14.76 -9.11
N ALA A 201 4.36 13.94 -8.61
CA ALA A 201 4.29 12.54 -8.95
C ALA A 201 4.06 12.30 -10.45
N LEU A 202 3.25 13.16 -11.10
CA LEU A 202 2.90 13.05 -12.53
C LEU A 202 3.97 13.61 -13.47
N ALA A 203 4.85 14.50 -13.00
CA ALA A 203 5.80 15.25 -13.87
C ALA A 203 6.73 14.32 -14.67
N GLY A 204 7.11 13.17 -14.09
CA GLY A 204 7.94 12.15 -14.72
C GLY A 204 7.23 11.25 -15.72
N ASP A 205 5.91 11.36 -15.86
CA ASP A 205 5.07 10.43 -16.62
C ASP A 205 5.26 8.96 -16.17
N PRO A 206 5.01 8.67 -14.88
CA PRO A 206 5.31 7.36 -14.32
C PRO A 206 4.31 6.30 -14.78
N SER A 207 4.76 5.03 -14.85
CA SER A 207 3.88 3.88 -15.12
C SER A 207 3.01 3.50 -13.92
N LEU A 208 3.44 3.89 -12.71
CA LEU A 208 2.81 3.59 -11.42
C LEU A 208 2.71 4.84 -10.56
N ILE A 209 1.53 5.14 -10.04
CA ILE A 209 1.32 6.10 -8.95
C ILE A 209 1.15 5.30 -7.66
N LEU A 210 2.07 5.48 -6.72
CA LEU A 210 2.05 4.86 -5.40
C LEU A 210 1.65 5.90 -4.35
N ALA A 211 0.45 5.77 -3.80
CA ALA A 211 -0.16 6.74 -2.89
C ALA A 211 -0.24 6.16 -1.46
N ASP A 212 0.53 6.73 -0.54
CA ASP A 212 0.54 6.35 0.87
C ASP A 212 -0.34 7.28 1.68
N GLU A 213 -1.49 6.76 2.16
CA GLU A 213 -2.50 7.53 2.93
C GLU A 213 -2.80 8.91 2.31
N PRO A 214 -3.15 9.00 1.01
CA PRO A 214 -3.14 10.27 0.27
C PRO A 214 -4.13 11.31 0.81
N THR A 215 -5.04 10.90 1.69
CA THR A 215 -6.08 11.75 2.27
C THR A 215 -5.99 11.89 3.79
N GLY A 216 -5.05 11.19 4.44
CA GLY A 216 -4.98 11.06 5.90
C GLY A 216 -4.74 12.36 6.68
N ALA A 217 -4.24 13.41 6.02
CA ALA A 217 -4.01 14.73 6.62
C ALA A 217 -5.02 15.80 6.18
N LEU A 218 -6.12 15.41 5.49
CA LEU A 218 -7.08 16.31 4.87
C LEU A 218 -8.45 16.23 5.52
N ASP A 219 -9.22 17.33 5.43
CA ASP A 219 -10.65 17.33 5.76
C ASP A 219 -11.45 16.49 4.76
N SER A 220 -12.66 16.08 5.13
CA SER A 220 -13.51 15.17 4.34
C SER A 220 -13.85 15.68 2.95
N LYS A 221 -14.01 17.01 2.76
CA LYS A 221 -14.30 17.60 1.45
C LYS A 221 -13.08 17.51 0.54
N THR A 222 -11.95 17.96 1.04
CA THR A 222 -10.67 17.93 0.32
C THR A 222 -10.22 16.50 0.02
N SER A 223 -10.43 15.56 0.96
CA SER A 223 -10.18 14.13 0.75
C SER A 223 -10.94 13.59 -0.44
N ARG A 224 -12.23 13.92 -0.57
CA ARG A 224 -13.07 13.51 -1.71
C ARG A 224 -12.59 14.10 -3.03
N GLU A 225 -12.13 15.36 -3.04
CA GLU A 225 -11.56 15.99 -4.22
C GLU A 225 -10.29 15.25 -4.70
N VAL A 226 -9.40 14.91 -3.77
CA VAL A 226 -8.16 14.15 -4.07
C VAL A 226 -8.50 12.74 -4.60
N LEU A 227 -9.42 12.01 -3.96
CA LEU A 227 -9.84 10.69 -4.42
C LEU A 227 -10.47 10.73 -5.81
N ASN A 228 -11.35 11.72 -6.07
CA ASN A 228 -11.94 11.89 -7.40
C ASN A 228 -10.86 12.18 -8.46
N PHE A 229 -9.84 12.95 -8.10
CA PHE A 229 -8.72 13.22 -8.99
C PHE A 229 -7.91 11.95 -9.30
N LEU A 230 -7.61 11.12 -8.28
CA LEU A 230 -6.96 9.82 -8.49
C LEU A 230 -7.80 8.89 -9.38
N LYS A 231 -9.13 8.84 -9.16
CA LYS A 231 -10.03 8.09 -10.04
C LYS A 231 -10.02 8.57 -11.49
N GLN A 232 -9.93 9.88 -11.68
CA GLN A 232 -9.82 10.45 -13.02
C GLN A 232 -8.51 10.03 -13.68
N LEU A 233 -7.38 10.13 -12.98
CA LEU A 233 -6.08 9.66 -13.48
C LEU A 233 -6.11 8.18 -13.85
N ASN A 234 -6.79 7.34 -13.05
CA ASN A 234 -6.95 5.92 -13.40
C ASN A 234 -7.78 5.72 -14.67
N LYS A 235 -8.87 6.50 -14.86
CA LYS A 235 -9.67 6.46 -16.10
C LYS A 235 -8.85 6.90 -17.32
N GLU A 236 -7.86 7.76 -17.13
CA GLU A 236 -6.91 8.21 -18.15
C GLU A 236 -5.81 7.17 -18.45
N GLY A 237 -5.82 6.01 -17.76
CA GLY A 237 -4.93 4.87 -17.99
C GLY A 237 -3.78 4.74 -16.98
N ASN A 238 -3.69 5.62 -15.97
CA ASN A 238 -2.65 5.51 -14.94
C ASN A 238 -2.93 4.31 -14.03
N THR A 239 -1.89 3.54 -13.70
CA THR A 239 -1.95 2.50 -12.66
C THR A 239 -1.79 3.16 -11.29
N ILE A 240 -2.67 2.84 -10.37
CA ILE A 240 -2.65 3.42 -9.02
C ILE A 240 -2.65 2.32 -7.98
N VAL A 241 -1.66 2.35 -7.08
CA VAL A 241 -1.64 1.55 -5.86
C VAL A 241 -1.77 2.50 -4.68
N MET A 242 -2.86 2.40 -3.96
CA MET A 242 -3.17 3.23 -2.80
C MET A 242 -3.05 2.38 -1.52
N ILE A 243 -2.25 2.84 -0.58
CA ILE A 243 -2.12 2.23 0.74
C ILE A 243 -2.98 3.02 1.72
N THR A 244 -3.82 2.32 2.48
CA THR A 244 -4.63 2.96 3.52
C THR A 244 -4.99 1.97 4.64
N HIS A 245 -5.28 2.50 5.83
CA HIS A 245 -5.88 1.73 6.92
C HIS A 245 -7.39 1.97 7.03
N ASP A 246 -7.93 2.89 6.22
CA ASP A 246 -9.36 3.25 6.20
C ASP A 246 -10.08 2.44 5.10
N ASN A 247 -10.99 1.56 5.52
CA ASN A 247 -11.79 0.75 4.61
C ASN A 247 -12.69 1.61 3.71
N SER A 248 -13.19 2.76 4.20
CA SER A 248 -14.03 3.64 3.41
C SER A 248 -13.26 4.25 2.22
N ILE A 249 -11.99 4.56 2.42
CA ILE A 249 -11.07 5.03 1.38
C ILE A 249 -10.71 3.89 0.42
N ALA A 250 -10.50 2.68 0.95
CA ALA A 250 -10.20 1.51 0.12
C ALA A 250 -11.34 1.17 -0.86
N MET A 251 -12.58 1.39 -0.45
CA MET A 251 -13.77 1.18 -1.30
C MET A 251 -13.82 2.09 -2.53
N GLU A 252 -12.96 3.09 -2.63
CA GLU A 252 -12.84 3.96 -3.79
C GLU A 252 -12.00 3.34 -4.94
N ALA A 253 -11.25 2.26 -4.64
CA ALA A 253 -10.53 1.46 -5.63
C ALA A 253 -11.46 0.44 -6.31
N LYS A 254 -10.93 -0.29 -7.31
CA LYS A 254 -11.64 -1.39 -7.99
C LYS A 254 -11.33 -2.75 -7.40
N ARG A 255 -10.11 -2.91 -6.88
CA ARG A 255 -9.58 -4.15 -6.30
C ARG A 255 -8.94 -3.82 -4.95
N VAL A 256 -9.10 -4.72 -4.00
CA VAL A 256 -8.54 -4.59 -2.64
C VAL A 256 -7.63 -5.78 -2.37
N VAL A 257 -6.44 -5.48 -1.86
CA VAL A 257 -5.49 -6.45 -1.30
C VAL A 257 -5.41 -6.19 0.19
N ARG A 258 -5.77 -7.18 1.02
CA ARG A 258 -5.72 -7.02 2.48
C ARG A 258 -4.53 -7.76 3.06
N ILE A 259 -3.74 -7.02 3.84
CA ILE A 259 -2.57 -7.55 4.55
C ILE A 259 -2.87 -7.60 6.05
N ALA A 260 -2.60 -8.74 6.68
CA ALA A 260 -2.67 -8.91 8.12
C ALA A 260 -1.49 -9.77 8.59
N ASP A 261 -0.80 -9.33 9.64
CA ASP A 261 0.31 -10.04 10.28
C ASP A 261 1.37 -10.53 9.26
N GLY A 262 1.67 -9.68 8.28
CA GLY A 262 2.64 -9.97 7.23
C GLY A 262 2.11 -10.80 6.05
N HIS A 263 0.90 -11.32 6.11
CA HIS A 263 0.32 -12.19 5.07
C HIS A 263 -0.76 -11.49 4.24
N LYS A 264 -0.90 -11.89 2.97
CA LYS A 264 -2.03 -11.53 2.13
C LYS A 264 -3.23 -12.43 2.51
N ILE A 265 -4.28 -11.83 3.09
CA ILE A 265 -5.48 -12.56 3.54
C ILE A 265 -6.70 -12.35 2.65
N PHE A 266 -6.64 -11.40 1.71
CA PHE A 266 -7.66 -11.18 0.70
C PHE A 266 -7.02 -10.48 -0.51
N ASP A 267 -7.51 -10.83 -1.70
CA ASP A 267 -7.16 -10.20 -2.96
C ASP A 267 -8.33 -10.38 -3.94
N GLY A 268 -9.04 -9.31 -4.28
CA GLY A 268 -10.24 -9.42 -5.11
C GLY A 268 -10.95 -8.10 -5.39
N ASP A 269 -12.10 -8.20 -6.06
CA ASP A 269 -12.95 -7.05 -6.36
C ASP A 269 -13.43 -6.36 -5.08
N VAL A 270 -13.55 -5.05 -5.16
CA VAL A 270 -14.02 -4.23 -4.03
C VAL A 270 -15.41 -4.62 -3.52
N LYS A 271 -16.28 -5.17 -4.37
CA LYS A 271 -17.62 -5.61 -3.97
C LYS A 271 -17.56 -6.85 -3.07
N ASP A 272 -16.63 -7.77 -3.38
CA ASP A 272 -16.42 -8.97 -2.57
C ASP A 272 -15.79 -8.59 -1.23
N TYR A 273 -14.87 -7.60 -1.25
CA TYR A 273 -14.31 -7.05 -0.03
C TYR A 273 -15.37 -6.38 0.86
N ALA A 274 -16.31 -5.64 0.27
CA ALA A 274 -17.43 -5.02 1.00
C ALA A 274 -18.33 -6.05 1.70
N ALA A 275 -18.46 -7.24 1.13
CA ALA A 275 -19.30 -8.31 1.71
C ALA A 275 -18.69 -8.98 2.96
N ILE A 276 -17.38 -8.77 3.22
CA ILE A 276 -16.66 -9.36 4.36
C ILE A 276 -16.25 -8.34 5.43
N LEU A 277 -16.61 -7.04 5.27
CA LEU A 277 -16.43 -5.98 6.27
C LEU A 277 -17.56 -5.98 7.29
#